data_46ddae63111991514efae2023911d9dd
#
_entry.id   46ddae63111991514efae2023911d9dd
#
_cell.length_a   1.000
_cell.length_b   1.000
_cell.length_c   1.000
_cell.angle_alpha   90.00
_cell.angle_beta   90.00
_cell.angle_gamma   90.00
#
_symmetry.space_group_name_H-M   'P 1'
#
loop_
_entity.id
_entity.type
_entity.pdbx_description
1 polymer ?
#
loop_
_entity_poly.entity_id
_entity_poly.type
_entity_poly.pdbx_seq_one_letter_code
_entity_poly.pdbx_strand_id
1 'polypeptide(L)'
;MNRKLISALMAMSVFALPFTGCINPVETSETGISNIEITTESTEPKPTEAPAQMRWSPDTPVEDIVAELTLEQKASQMVQGQLRSLDHDAMEQNCYASLFSTRDEWPAVSVDDWIARVRDYQRSALLSEAGIPFVYGQDSVHGVNTAGESIIYPHNINIGAANDPELTYEYGKLVGSDMKRTGMIWNFGPVVTDPQDARWGRTYECFSSDTERIIPLASAYIRGQLDEGVISCPKHFFGEGHVVFGTGEVSDGTTRLIDRGDADVDDATIDELLGVYREMIETGAQTIMVSHAALNGVKMHQNGEYIWKLKNEFGFEGFIVSDYNSLHNCSGDSLYENVCLAVNAGIDMLMEPDDYEDVRDIIVEAVGNGDITEDRVNDAVTRILKVKMDAGLFEDPMLENTNPSYDWYSERGQEVARTLAAESFVPLKVGDHMTIPEGTKVFVAGPAADDTGVLCGGWMITWTGYSDSEEGTEWVGYADSILESLEAVASDHGVTIVTDPAQIDTCDMVLLCLGEIPYAEWTGDTEDLSITGALAQSGNADAIQFAAESGLPTTTLLVCGRNVLIEDYINNWDSVIMCYLPGTEGGHAIADVLFGEQECGGTLPMPYYTSVEQLALGECWHDVGWSAAQ
;
A
#
# COMPACT_ATOMS: atom_id res chain seq x y z
N MET A 1 -29.17 -1.24 25.64
CA MET A 1 -29.60 -2.02 26.84
C MET A 1 -29.32 -3.48 26.54
N ASN A 2 -28.19 -3.98 27.01
CA ASN A 2 -27.74 -5.39 27.08
C ASN A 2 -28.06 -6.35 25.91
N ARG A 3 -27.13 -6.51 25.01
CA ARG A 3 -26.94 -7.76 24.25
C ARG A 3 -25.71 -8.48 24.83
N LYS A 4 -25.90 -9.39 25.73
CA LYS A 4 -25.01 -10.49 26.11
C LYS A 4 -25.88 -11.71 26.36
N LEU A 5 -25.45 -12.83 25.83
CA LEU A 5 -25.95 -14.19 25.90
C LEU A 5 -26.60 -14.69 24.59
N ILE A 6 -25.75 -15.37 23.80
CA ILE A 6 -25.96 -16.74 23.32
C ILE A 6 -24.64 -17.15 22.62
N SER A 7 -23.76 -17.79 23.36
CA SER A 7 -22.67 -18.61 22.84
C SER A 7 -22.39 -19.67 23.86
N ALA A 8 -22.97 -20.81 23.73
CA ALA A 8 -22.53 -22.06 24.35
C ALA A 8 -23.23 -23.25 23.69
N LEU A 9 -22.42 -24.21 23.33
CA LEU A 9 -22.67 -25.61 22.96
C LEU A 9 -22.51 -25.95 21.47
N MET A 10 -21.31 -26.36 21.12
CA MET A 10 -21.07 -27.68 20.51
C MET A 10 -19.57 -28.01 20.62
N ALA A 11 -19.23 -28.82 21.60
CA ALA A 11 -17.97 -29.54 21.72
C ALA A 11 -18.23 -31.03 21.56
N MET A 12 -17.25 -31.74 21.02
CA MET A 12 -17.03 -33.20 20.90
C MET A 12 -17.08 -33.65 19.41
N SER A 13 -16.03 -34.26 18.83
CA SER A 13 -15.27 -35.41 19.36
C SER A 13 -13.95 -35.55 18.55
N VAL A 14 -12.82 -35.55 19.23
CA VAL A 14 -11.53 -35.95 18.66
C VAL A 14 -11.24 -37.41 19.05
N PHE A 15 -11.02 -38.27 18.06
CA PHE A 15 -10.47 -39.63 18.28
C PHE A 15 -8.94 -39.56 18.26
N ALA A 16 -8.31 -39.90 19.38
CA ALA A 16 -6.87 -40.05 19.53
C ALA A 16 -6.45 -41.49 19.28
N LEU A 17 -5.41 -41.70 18.49
CA LEU A 17 -4.60 -42.92 18.47
C LEU A 17 -3.17 -42.58 18.91
N PRO A 18 -2.53 -43.44 19.71
CA PRO A 18 -1.26 -43.09 20.33
C PRO A 18 -0.05 -43.51 19.50
N PHE A 19 0.92 -42.60 19.36
CA PHE A 19 2.29 -42.97 19.00
C PHE A 19 3.22 -42.69 20.17
N THR A 20 3.84 -43.76 20.67
CA THR A 20 4.88 -43.74 21.70
C THR A 20 6.23 -43.44 21.07
N GLY A 21 6.85 -42.36 21.50
CA GLY A 21 8.24 -42.05 21.20
C GLY A 21 8.83 -41.21 22.34
N CYS A 22 9.83 -41.76 23.04
CA CYS A 22 10.49 -41.15 24.17
C CYS A 22 11.20 -39.85 23.84
N ILE A 23 10.85 -38.78 24.54
CA ILE A 23 11.68 -37.57 24.63
C ILE A 23 11.68 -37.13 26.10
N ASN A 24 12.89 -36.87 26.63
CA ASN A 24 13.15 -36.43 28.01
C ASN A 24 12.54 -35.05 28.28
N PRO A 25 12.10 -34.77 29.51
CA PRO A 25 11.52 -33.46 29.83
C PRO A 25 12.61 -32.40 29.98
N VAL A 26 12.48 -31.32 29.24
CA VAL A 26 13.14 -30.03 29.51
C VAL A 26 12.27 -29.29 30.51
N GLU A 27 12.85 -28.85 31.60
CA GLU A 27 12.21 -28.06 32.65
C GLU A 27 11.70 -26.73 32.05
N THR A 28 10.40 -26.52 32.10
CA THR A 28 9.79 -25.21 31.84
C THR A 28 9.89 -24.36 33.10
N SER A 29 10.72 -23.33 33.07
CA SER A 29 10.69 -22.27 34.06
C SER A 29 9.45 -21.39 33.78
N GLU A 30 8.50 -21.40 34.72
CA GLU A 30 7.45 -20.39 34.78
C GLU A 30 8.08 -19.01 35.02
N THR A 31 8.14 -18.18 33.99
CA THR A 31 8.35 -16.73 34.15
C THR A 31 6.99 -16.06 34.20
N GLY A 32 6.67 -15.57 35.40
CA GLY A 32 5.44 -14.85 35.66
C GLY A 32 5.30 -13.61 34.75
N ILE A 33 4.12 -13.45 34.20
CA ILE A 33 3.67 -12.22 33.59
C ILE A 33 3.51 -11.21 34.74
N SER A 34 4.52 -10.37 34.92
CA SER A 34 4.39 -9.20 35.78
C SER A 34 3.55 -8.17 35.02
N ASN A 35 2.44 -7.75 35.65
CA ASN A 35 1.69 -6.57 35.23
C ASN A 35 2.66 -5.39 35.07
N ILE A 36 2.87 -4.95 33.84
CA ILE A 36 3.51 -3.66 33.58
C ILE A 36 2.42 -2.64 33.85
N GLU A 37 2.49 -1.99 35.03
CA GLU A 37 1.78 -0.73 35.24
C GLU A 37 2.36 0.26 34.23
N ILE A 38 1.56 0.63 33.25
CA ILE A 38 1.83 1.78 32.38
C ILE A 38 1.68 3.01 33.27
N THR A 39 2.80 3.48 33.81
CA THR A 39 2.85 4.82 34.39
C THR A 39 2.76 5.80 33.23
N THR A 40 1.59 6.37 33.04
CA THR A 40 1.43 7.61 32.27
C THR A 40 2.18 8.71 33.03
N GLU A 41 3.45 8.90 32.75
CA GLU A 41 4.11 10.16 33.05
C GLU A 41 3.46 11.20 32.15
N SER A 42 2.60 12.04 32.74
CA SER A 42 2.19 13.29 32.12
C SER A 42 3.44 14.17 32.06
N THR A 43 4.12 14.16 30.92
CA THR A 43 5.11 15.20 30.65
C THR A 43 4.37 16.51 30.48
N GLU A 44 4.50 17.41 31.50
CA GLU A 44 4.14 18.81 31.29
C GLU A 44 4.83 19.29 29.99
N PRO A 45 4.12 20.06 29.13
CA PRO A 45 4.74 20.59 27.91
C PRO A 45 5.99 21.39 28.30
N LYS A 46 7.15 20.98 27.79
CA LYS A 46 8.37 21.79 27.88
C LYS A 46 8.03 23.22 27.41
N PRO A 47 8.58 24.25 28.03
CA PRO A 47 8.38 25.63 27.59
C PRO A 47 8.73 25.71 26.10
N THR A 48 7.90 26.41 25.34
CA THR A 48 8.11 26.71 23.92
C THR A 48 9.47 27.41 23.79
N GLU A 49 10.53 26.65 23.53
CA GLU A 49 11.80 27.23 23.13
C GLU A 49 11.62 27.91 21.76
N ALA A 50 12.30 29.04 21.58
CA ALA A 50 12.30 29.75 20.32
C ALA A 50 12.62 28.78 19.16
N PRO A 51 12.02 28.97 17.97
CA PRO A 51 12.30 28.10 16.84
C PRO A 51 13.81 27.98 16.64
N ALA A 52 14.32 26.75 16.45
CA ALA A 52 15.72 26.50 16.20
C ALA A 52 16.15 27.36 15.01
N GLN A 53 17.19 28.18 15.19
CA GLN A 53 17.64 29.06 14.14
C GLN A 53 18.28 28.21 13.06
N MET A 54 17.74 28.26 11.84
CA MET A 54 18.29 27.53 10.68
C MET A 54 19.76 27.88 10.50
N ARG A 55 20.60 26.86 10.36
CA ARG A 55 22.01 27.04 9.99
C ARG A 55 22.14 27.53 8.56
N TRP A 56 21.29 27.04 7.67
CA TRP A 56 21.34 27.29 6.25
C TRP A 56 20.16 28.17 5.79
N SER A 57 20.45 29.13 4.91
CA SER A 57 19.41 29.92 4.24
C SER A 57 18.82 29.10 3.08
N PRO A 58 17.53 29.27 2.75
CA PRO A 58 16.96 28.71 1.52
C PRO A 58 17.71 29.11 0.24
N ASP A 59 18.36 30.27 0.25
CA ASP A 59 19.17 30.77 -0.88
C ASP A 59 20.61 30.23 -0.89
N THR A 60 21.01 29.39 0.08
CA THR A 60 22.36 28.81 0.13
C THR A 60 22.53 27.78 -0.99
N PRO A 61 23.51 27.91 -1.89
CA PRO A 61 23.75 26.89 -2.90
C PRO A 61 24.01 25.51 -2.26
N VAL A 62 23.40 24.46 -2.83
CA VAL A 62 23.55 23.09 -2.31
C VAL A 62 25.01 22.68 -2.25
N GLU A 63 25.80 23.06 -3.24
CA GLU A 63 27.24 22.75 -3.33
C GLU A 63 28.02 23.37 -2.18
N ASP A 64 27.64 24.55 -1.69
CA ASP A 64 28.29 25.19 -0.54
C ASP A 64 27.95 24.44 0.75
N ILE A 65 26.69 23.96 0.89
CA ILE A 65 26.30 23.12 2.03
C ILE A 65 27.12 21.82 2.03
N VAL A 66 27.15 21.11 0.90
CA VAL A 66 27.88 19.84 0.75
C VAL A 66 29.36 20.02 1.03
N ALA A 67 29.96 21.14 0.63
CA ALA A 67 31.39 21.43 0.86
C ALA A 67 31.75 21.68 2.35
N GLU A 68 30.76 22.14 3.15
CA GLU A 68 30.96 22.39 4.59
C GLU A 68 30.65 21.19 5.48
N LEU A 69 29.93 20.17 4.97
CA LEU A 69 29.59 18.96 5.74
C LEU A 69 30.80 18.05 5.90
N THR A 70 30.96 17.46 7.08
CA THR A 70 31.92 16.36 7.30
C THR A 70 31.43 15.09 6.57
N LEU A 71 32.36 14.12 6.40
CA LEU A 71 32.00 12.84 5.78
C LEU A 71 30.90 12.09 6.56
N GLU A 72 30.97 12.12 7.89
CA GLU A 72 29.97 11.51 8.78
C GLU A 72 28.61 12.17 8.60
N GLN A 73 28.56 13.50 8.50
CA GLN A 73 27.33 14.24 8.24
C GLN A 73 26.75 13.93 6.85
N LYS A 74 27.63 13.82 5.83
CA LYS A 74 27.23 13.39 4.48
C LYS A 74 26.67 11.96 4.49
N ALA A 75 27.33 11.03 5.18
CA ALA A 75 26.87 9.64 5.31
C ALA A 75 25.50 9.57 5.99
N SER A 76 25.26 10.37 7.06
CA SER A 76 23.96 10.47 7.71
C SER A 76 22.85 10.97 6.76
N GLN A 77 23.20 11.88 5.83
CA GLN A 77 22.24 12.34 4.81
C GLN A 77 21.94 11.28 3.73
N MET A 78 22.65 10.17 3.68
CA MET A 78 22.38 9.04 2.79
C MET A 78 21.55 7.92 3.46
N VAL A 79 21.08 8.10 4.69
CA VAL A 79 20.40 7.04 5.45
C VAL A 79 19.02 7.49 5.91
N GLN A 80 18.05 6.58 5.76
CA GLN A 80 16.68 6.68 6.25
C GLN A 80 16.42 5.58 7.28
N GLY A 81 16.11 5.96 8.52
CA GLY A 81 15.72 5.06 9.60
C GLY A 81 14.20 5.03 9.81
N GLN A 82 13.72 4.06 10.57
CA GLN A 82 12.30 4.02 10.94
C GLN A 82 12.03 4.69 12.29
N LEU A 83 10.81 5.20 12.45
CA LEU A 83 10.40 5.95 13.63
C LEU A 83 10.59 5.20 14.96
N ARG A 84 10.39 3.89 15.00
CA ARG A 84 10.51 3.10 16.23
C ARG A 84 11.96 2.84 16.68
N SER A 85 12.93 2.95 15.75
CA SER A 85 14.34 2.63 16.02
C SER A 85 15.20 3.88 16.16
N LEU A 86 14.92 4.92 15.35
CA LEU A 86 15.67 6.16 15.35
C LEU A 86 15.00 7.19 16.27
N ASP A 87 15.61 7.47 17.41
CA ASP A 87 15.09 8.40 18.41
C ASP A 87 15.56 9.85 18.21
N HIS A 88 15.05 10.76 19.07
CA HIS A 88 15.39 12.18 19.04
C HIS A 88 16.86 12.46 19.30
N ASP A 89 17.49 11.68 20.19
CA ASP A 89 18.91 11.87 20.55
C ASP A 89 19.79 11.48 19.35
N ALA A 90 19.49 10.38 18.67
CA ALA A 90 20.17 9.96 17.45
C ALA A 90 20.00 10.98 16.31
N MET A 91 18.79 11.54 16.15
CA MET A 91 18.54 12.60 15.17
C MET A 91 19.32 13.87 15.47
N GLU A 92 19.36 14.34 16.73
CA GLU A 92 20.10 15.53 17.13
C GLU A 92 21.62 15.35 16.98
N GLN A 93 22.14 14.15 17.27
CA GLN A 93 23.59 13.87 17.17
C GLN A 93 24.05 13.73 15.72
N ASN A 94 23.28 13.07 14.86
CA ASN A 94 23.75 12.63 13.54
C ASN A 94 23.05 13.32 12.37
N CYS A 95 21.87 13.92 12.58
CA CYS A 95 21.10 14.56 11.50
C CYS A 95 20.81 13.63 10.31
N TYR A 96 20.15 12.50 10.57
CA TYR A 96 19.75 11.59 9.49
C TYR A 96 18.82 12.27 8.49
N ALA A 97 18.95 11.86 7.22
CA ALA A 97 18.22 12.50 6.13
C ALA A 97 16.72 12.40 6.23
N SER A 98 16.25 11.25 6.71
CA SER A 98 14.85 10.89 6.64
C SER A 98 14.44 9.92 7.74
N LEU A 99 13.16 9.97 8.06
CA LEU A 99 12.43 8.96 8.78
C LEU A 99 11.30 8.43 7.91
N PHE A 100 10.90 7.20 8.15
CA PHE A 100 9.63 6.70 7.66
C PHE A 100 8.81 6.11 8.80
N SER A 101 7.48 6.02 8.60
CA SER A 101 6.57 5.56 9.64
C SER A 101 6.73 4.08 9.89
N THR A 102 6.55 3.70 11.15
CA THR A 102 6.20 2.34 11.46
C THR A 102 4.71 2.16 11.27
N ARG A 103 4.34 1.04 10.75
CA ARG A 103 3.00 0.50 10.74
C ARG A 103 2.69 -0.08 12.12
N ASP A 104 1.43 -0.37 12.36
CA ASP A 104 0.96 -1.13 13.55
C ASP A 104 0.85 -0.32 14.83
N GLU A 105 0.65 1.00 14.76
CA GLU A 105 0.21 1.79 15.91
C GLU A 105 -1.32 1.75 16.04
N TRP A 106 -1.80 1.07 17.08
CA TRP A 106 -3.21 1.06 17.41
C TRP A 106 -3.47 1.59 18.84
N PRO A 107 -4.48 2.45 19.06
CA PRO A 107 -5.34 3.10 18.03
C PRO A 107 -4.52 3.97 17.08
N ALA A 108 -5.03 4.14 15.86
CA ALA A 108 -4.39 4.98 14.86
C ALA A 108 -4.10 6.40 15.40
N VAL A 109 -2.92 6.91 15.08
CA VAL A 109 -2.47 8.22 15.55
C VAL A 109 -3.26 9.32 14.87
N SER A 110 -3.75 10.31 15.62
CA SER A 110 -4.49 11.44 15.03
C SER A 110 -3.60 12.29 14.11
N VAL A 111 -4.23 13.01 13.17
CA VAL A 111 -3.50 13.93 12.28
C VAL A 111 -2.73 15.01 13.05
N ASP A 112 -3.31 15.52 14.15
CA ASP A 112 -2.66 16.54 14.97
C ASP A 112 -1.46 15.98 15.75
N ASP A 113 -1.54 14.73 16.20
CA ASP A 113 -0.41 14.07 16.85
C ASP A 113 0.70 13.73 15.83
N TRP A 114 0.36 13.39 14.58
CA TRP A 114 1.34 13.17 13.53
C TRP A 114 2.15 14.42 13.23
N ILE A 115 1.50 15.55 12.97
CA ILE A 115 2.23 16.81 12.68
C ILE A 115 3.06 17.27 13.87
N ALA A 116 2.58 17.07 15.11
CA ALA A 116 3.35 17.36 16.31
C ALA A 116 4.61 16.50 16.40
N ARG A 117 4.50 15.18 16.16
CA ARG A 117 5.61 14.23 16.14
C ARG A 117 6.65 14.59 15.07
N VAL A 118 6.21 14.88 13.84
CA VAL A 118 7.11 15.32 12.77
C VAL A 118 7.87 16.59 13.15
N ARG A 119 7.17 17.58 13.73
CA ARG A 119 7.79 18.83 14.19
C ARG A 119 8.80 18.63 15.32
N ASP A 120 8.58 17.66 16.20
CA ASP A 120 9.53 17.35 17.27
C ASP A 120 10.84 16.76 16.70
N TYR A 121 10.76 15.85 15.74
CA TYR A 121 11.95 15.35 15.03
C TYR A 121 12.63 16.43 14.18
N GLN A 122 11.87 17.36 13.56
CA GLN A 122 12.47 18.51 12.88
C GLN A 122 13.31 19.38 13.82
N ARG A 123 12.81 19.62 15.03
CA ARG A 123 13.59 20.35 16.05
C ARG A 123 14.91 19.65 16.36
N SER A 124 14.88 18.31 16.54
CA SER A 124 16.09 17.53 16.78
C SER A 124 17.07 17.63 15.59
N ALA A 125 16.61 17.51 14.37
CA ALA A 125 17.43 17.64 13.17
C ALA A 125 18.07 19.04 13.06
N LEU A 126 17.31 20.10 13.32
CA LEU A 126 17.78 21.48 13.25
C LEU A 126 18.72 21.87 14.41
N LEU A 127 18.67 21.18 15.54
CA LEU A 127 19.60 21.37 16.67
C LEU A 127 20.94 20.65 16.43
N SER A 128 21.02 19.73 15.49
CA SER A 128 22.27 19.05 15.14
C SER A 128 23.33 20.02 14.60
N GLU A 129 24.61 19.61 14.62
CA GLU A 129 25.69 20.39 14.01
C GLU A 129 25.48 20.61 12.50
N ALA A 130 24.91 19.65 11.80
CA ALA A 130 24.61 19.79 10.37
C ALA A 130 23.48 20.81 10.13
N GLY A 131 22.47 20.87 11.01
CA GLY A 131 21.36 21.81 10.94
C GLY A 131 20.55 21.70 9.66
N ILE A 132 20.37 20.46 9.15
CA ILE A 132 19.64 20.16 7.92
C ILE A 132 18.26 19.60 8.30
N PRO A 133 17.15 20.11 7.72
CA PRO A 133 15.84 19.54 7.94
C PRO A 133 15.77 18.11 7.41
N PHE A 134 15.08 17.20 8.14
CA PHE A 134 14.81 15.86 7.64
C PHE A 134 13.51 15.84 6.82
N VAL A 135 13.31 14.79 6.04
CA VAL A 135 12.06 14.54 5.33
C VAL A 135 11.38 13.28 5.89
N TYR A 136 10.06 13.33 6.10
CA TYR A 136 9.30 12.18 6.57
C TYR A 136 8.63 11.47 5.38
N GLY A 137 8.95 10.19 5.19
CA GLY A 137 8.40 9.35 4.13
C GLY A 137 7.30 8.41 4.64
N GLN A 138 6.32 8.10 3.79
CA GLN A 138 5.20 7.23 4.11
C GLN A 138 4.69 6.47 2.88
N ASP A 139 4.26 5.22 3.09
CA ASP A 139 3.50 4.43 2.12
C ASP A 139 2.03 4.86 2.12
N SER A 140 1.74 6.05 1.59
CA SER A 140 0.37 6.53 1.39
C SER A 140 -0.14 6.09 0.02
N VAL A 141 -0.17 4.77 -0.19
CA VAL A 141 -0.43 4.16 -1.50
C VAL A 141 -1.88 4.28 -1.97
N HIS A 142 -2.83 4.47 -1.04
CA HIS A 142 -4.24 4.72 -1.34
C HIS A 142 -4.91 5.63 -0.30
N GLY A 143 -4.22 6.67 0.14
CA GLY A 143 -4.60 7.63 1.16
C GLY A 143 -3.60 7.63 2.31
N VAL A 144 -3.79 8.52 3.30
CA VAL A 144 -2.92 8.57 4.48
C VAL A 144 -3.38 7.52 5.48
N ASN A 145 -3.12 6.28 5.16
CA ASN A 145 -3.61 5.06 5.80
C ASN A 145 -3.14 4.83 7.25
N THR A 146 -2.17 5.59 7.73
CA THR A 146 -1.64 5.49 9.11
C THR A 146 -2.19 6.54 10.06
N ALA A 147 -2.98 7.49 9.57
CA ALA A 147 -3.66 8.48 10.40
C ALA A 147 -5.11 8.08 10.65
N GLY A 148 -5.60 8.29 11.89
CA GLY A 148 -6.97 7.93 12.26
C GLY A 148 -8.03 8.73 11.51
N GLU A 149 -9.15 8.06 11.20
CA GLU A 149 -10.30 8.65 10.51
C GLU A 149 -9.93 9.28 9.14
N SER A 150 -8.97 8.67 8.41
CA SER A 150 -8.60 9.11 7.07
C SER A 150 -9.51 8.49 6.00
N ILE A 151 -9.66 9.17 4.87
CA ILE A 151 -10.25 8.55 3.69
C ILE A 151 -9.26 7.54 3.15
N ILE A 152 -9.68 6.28 3.08
CA ILE A 152 -8.97 5.22 2.39
C ILE A 152 -9.59 5.14 1.00
N TYR A 153 -8.84 5.59 0.01
CA TYR A 153 -9.26 5.59 -1.39
C TYR A 153 -9.23 4.17 -1.97
N PRO A 154 -9.91 3.95 -3.11
CA PRO A 154 -9.75 2.71 -3.85
C PRO A 154 -8.29 2.42 -4.18
N HIS A 155 -7.87 1.16 -4.12
CA HIS A 155 -6.53 0.75 -4.51
C HIS A 155 -6.25 1.01 -6.00
N ASN A 156 -4.97 1.01 -6.40
CA ASN A 156 -4.58 1.30 -7.78
C ASN A 156 -5.22 0.37 -8.81
N ILE A 157 -5.51 -0.87 -8.48
CA ILE A 157 -6.27 -1.78 -9.36
C ILE A 157 -7.65 -1.22 -9.72
N ASN A 158 -8.33 -0.57 -8.77
CA ASN A 158 -9.58 0.14 -9.00
C ASN A 158 -9.35 1.37 -9.89
N ILE A 159 -8.33 2.17 -9.60
CA ILE A 159 -7.98 3.35 -10.41
C ILE A 159 -7.70 2.92 -11.85
N GLY A 160 -6.99 1.79 -12.03
CA GLY A 160 -6.77 1.17 -13.34
C GLY A 160 -8.06 0.72 -14.03
N ALA A 161 -9.02 0.18 -13.28
CA ALA A 161 -10.31 -0.25 -13.81
C ALA A 161 -11.20 0.93 -14.22
N ALA A 162 -11.23 2.02 -13.43
CA ALA A 162 -11.92 3.28 -13.76
C ALA A 162 -11.29 3.96 -14.98
N ASN A 163 -9.96 3.96 -15.07
CA ASN A 163 -9.17 4.52 -16.16
C ASN A 163 -9.51 6.01 -16.46
N ASP A 164 -9.68 6.81 -15.41
CA ASP A 164 -9.95 8.24 -15.46
C ASP A 164 -8.74 9.05 -14.94
N PRO A 165 -7.88 9.60 -15.83
CA PRO A 165 -6.75 10.42 -15.43
C PRO A 165 -7.13 11.77 -14.79
N GLU A 166 -8.31 12.35 -15.12
CA GLU A 166 -8.74 13.63 -14.53
C GLU A 166 -9.11 13.44 -13.07
N LEU A 167 -9.89 12.40 -12.77
CA LEU A 167 -10.26 12.04 -11.40
C LEU A 167 -9.06 11.54 -10.61
N THR A 168 -8.11 10.82 -11.27
CA THR A 168 -6.85 10.38 -10.65
C THR A 168 -5.96 11.57 -10.25
N TYR A 169 -5.95 12.66 -11.04
CA TYR A 169 -5.25 13.88 -10.67
C TYR A 169 -5.85 14.53 -9.42
N GLU A 170 -7.19 14.62 -9.33
CA GLU A 170 -7.88 15.12 -8.13
C GLU A 170 -7.60 14.25 -6.90
N TYR A 171 -7.62 12.94 -7.07
CA TYR A 171 -7.21 11.98 -6.03
C TYR A 171 -5.78 12.25 -5.56
N GLY A 172 -4.83 12.41 -6.49
CA GLY A 172 -3.44 12.74 -6.15
C GLY A 172 -3.30 14.02 -5.34
N LYS A 173 -4.09 15.06 -5.66
CA LYS A 173 -4.14 16.32 -4.90
C LYS A 173 -4.67 16.13 -3.49
N LEU A 174 -5.76 15.38 -3.34
CA LEU A 174 -6.38 15.13 -2.04
C LEU A 174 -5.43 14.37 -1.11
N VAL A 175 -4.80 13.30 -1.61
CA VAL A 175 -3.78 12.58 -0.85
C VAL A 175 -2.60 13.49 -0.50
N GLY A 176 -2.14 14.32 -1.44
CA GLY A 176 -1.07 15.29 -1.19
C GLY A 176 -1.43 16.30 -0.09
N SER A 177 -2.65 16.82 -0.11
CA SER A 177 -3.16 17.72 0.93
C SER A 177 -3.22 17.05 2.30
N ASP A 178 -3.70 15.81 2.37
CA ASP A 178 -3.77 15.02 3.61
C ASP A 178 -2.37 14.72 4.16
N MET A 179 -1.43 14.30 3.30
CA MET A 179 -0.03 14.08 3.69
C MET A 179 0.60 15.35 4.26
N LYS A 180 0.40 16.48 3.62
CA LYS A 180 0.91 17.77 4.09
C LYS A 180 0.40 18.12 5.49
N ARG A 181 -0.85 17.78 5.81
CA ARG A 181 -1.43 17.99 7.15
C ARG A 181 -0.76 17.16 8.23
N THR A 182 -0.31 15.96 7.91
CA THR A 182 0.42 15.09 8.86
C THR A 182 1.89 15.46 8.97
N GLY A 183 2.42 16.23 8.01
CA GLY A 183 3.85 16.53 7.88
C GLY A 183 4.67 15.45 7.19
N MET A 184 4.04 14.36 6.76
CA MET A 184 4.65 13.28 5.98
C MET A 184 4.62 13.67 4.50
N ILE A 185 5.58 14.48 4.05
CA ILE A 185 5.56 15.11 2.73
C ILE A 185 6.29 14.34 1.63
N TRP A 186 6.69 13.12 1.88
CA TRP A 186 7.29 12.22 0.88
C TRP A 186 6.46 10.94 0.78
N ASN A 187 5.75 10.77 -0.34
CA ASN A 187 4.96 9.58 -0.61
C ASN A 187 5.78 8.52 -1.33
N PHE A 188 5.82 7.30 -0.81
CA PHE A 188 6.39 6.13 -1.49
C PHE A 188 5.38 5.56 -2.49
N GLY A 189 5.09 6.34 -3.51
CA GLY A 189 4.13 6.02 -4.56
C GLY A 189 4.16 7.03 -5.72
N PRO A 190 3.50 6.68 -6.82
CA PRO A 190 2.68 5.50 -7.06
C PRO A 190 3.48 4.24 -7.43
N VAL A 191 2.84 3.05 -7.33
CA VAL A 191 3.37 1.81 -7.90
C VAL A 191 3.08 1.83 -9.40
N VAL A 192 4.14 1.77 -10.22
CA VAL A 192 4.07 1.84 -11.69
C VAL A 192 4.44 0.52 -12.36
N THR A 193 4.35 -0.56 -11.60
CA THR A 193 4.61 -1.92 -12.04
C THR A 193 3.44 -2.48 -12.85
N ASP A 194 3.74 -3.30 -13.86
CA ASP A 194 2.80 -4.00 -14.74
C ASP A 194 2.75 -5.50 -14.41
N PRO A 195 1.90 -5.96 -13.47
CA PRO A 195 1.90 -7.35 -13.02
C PRO A 195 1.40 -8.29 -14.13
N GLN A 196 2.17 -9.35 -14.40
CA GLN A 196 1.86 -10.36 -15.41
C GLN A 196 1.29 -11.64 -14.79
N ASP A 197 1.41 -11.85 -13.50
CA ASP A 197 0.93 -13.04 -12.79
C ASP A 197 -0.03 -12.67 -11.66
N ALA A 198 -1.30 -13.03 -11.80
CA ALA A 198 -2.35 -12.76 -10.80
C ALA A 198 -2.11 -13.45 -9.44
N ARG A 199 -1.18 -14.44 -9.37
CA ARG A 199 -0.83 -15.11 -8.11
C ARG A 199 0.08 -14.27 -7.21
N TRP A 200 0.63 -13.17 -7.73
CA TRP A 200 1.44 -12.23 -6.96
C TRP A 200 0.60 -11.40 -5.99
N GLY A 201 1.04 -11.30 -4.73
CA GLY A 201 0.30 -10.63 -3.66
C GLY A 201 0.18 -9.11 -3.80
N ARG A 202 1.00 -8.47 -4.68
CA ARG A 202 0.98 -7.01 -4.89
C ARG A 202 0.21 -6.56 -6.12
N THR A 203 -0.56 -7.47 -6.73
CA THR A 203 -1.35 -7.19 -7.94
C THR A 203 -2.25 -5.96 -7.77
N TYR A 204 -2.92 -5.81 -6.62
CA TYR A 204 -3.83 -4.70 -6.36
C TYR A 204 -3.13 -3.33 -6.17
N GLU A 205 -1.83 -3.34 -5.87
CA GLU A 205 -1.05 -2.11 -5.76
C GLU A 205 -0.77 -1.48 -7.13
N CYS A 206 -0.98 -2.21 -8.22
CA CYS A 206 -0.68 -1.83 -9.59
C CYS A 206 -1.93 -1.32 -10.31
N PHE A 207 -1.77 -0.31 -11.19
CA PHE A 207 -2.88 0.23 -11.98
C PHE A 207 -3.38 -0.77 -13.04
N SER A 208 -2.47 -1.41 -13.75
CA SER A 208 -2.79 -2.30 -14.86
C SER A 208 -1.59 -3.19 -15.19
N SER A 209 -1.82 -4.25 -15.96
CA SER A 209 -0.75 -5.00 -16.66
C SER A 209 -0.40 -4.40 -18.04
N ASP A 210 -0.96 -3.24 -18.37
CA ASP A 210 -0.73 -2.53 -19.62
C ASP A 210 -0.08 -1.16 -19.34
N THR A 211 1.15 -0.97 -19.80
CA THR A 211 1.93 0.25 -19.62
C THR A 211 1.28 1.48 -20.23
N GLU A 212 0.49 1.32 -21.33
CA GLU A 212 -0.25 2.40 -21.96
C GLU A 212 -1.37 2.96 -21.02
N ARG A 213 -1.87 2.13 -20.10
CA ARG A 213 -2.84 2.53 -19.08
C ARG A 213 -2.16 3.07 -17.82
N ILE A 214 -1.03 2.47 -17.40
CA ILE A 214 -0.26 2.90 -16.23
C ILE A 214 0.24 4.35 -16.38
N ILE A 215 0.87 4.67 -17.50
CA ILE A 215 1.54 5.96 -17.72
C ILE A 215 0.61 7.15 -17.49
N PRO A 216 -0.57 7.29 -18.12
CA PRO A 216 -1.43 8.45 -17.92
C PRO A 216 -1.97 8.56 -16.49
N LEU A 217 -2.32 7.45 -15.84
CA LEU A 217 -2.85 7.42 -14.48
C LEU A 217 -1.76 7.81 -13.46
N ALA A 218 -0.61 7.16 -13.52
CA ALA A 218 0.51 7.46 -12.64
C ALA A 218 1.00 8.90 -12.80
N SER A 219 1.09 9.39 -14.05
CA SER A 219 1.45 10.79 -14.33
C SER A 219 0.43 11.78 -13.78
N ALA A 220 -0.86 11.46 -13.83
CA ALA A 220 -1.92 12.28 -13.26
C ALA A 220 -1.80 12.36 -11.73
N TYR A 221 -1.62 11.22 -11.08
CA TYR A 221 -1.43 11.11 -9.63
C TYR A 221 -0.19 11.91 -9.15
N ILE A 222 0.96 11.73 -9.83
CA ILE A 222 2.19 12.47 -9.51
C ILE A 222 1.97 13.98 -9.65
N ARG A 223 1.36 14.46 -10.74
CA ARG A 223 1.07 15.90 -10.91
C ARG A 223 0.19 16.44 -9.79
N GLY A 224 -0.84 15.68 -9.37
CA GLY A 224 -1.69 16.07 -8.25
C GLY A 224 -0.90 16.26 -6.95
N GLN A 225 0.01 15.36 -6.65
CA GLN A 225 0.89 15.45 -5.46
C GLN A 225 1.88 16.62 -5.56
N LEU A 226 2.48 16.83 -6.73
CA LEU A 226 3.41 17.94 -6.96
C LEU A 226 2.75 19.30 -6.76
N ASP A 227 1.50 19.47 -7.21
CA ASP A 227 0.75 20.71 -7.02
C ASP A 227 0.49 21.04 -5.55
N GLU A 228 0.46 20.02 -4.67
CA GLU A 228 0.37 20.18 -3.22
C GLU A 228 1.75 20.28 -2.53
N GLY A 229 2.85 20.12 -3.27
CA GLY A 229 4.21 20.20 -2.74
C GLY A 229 4.64 18.93 -2.00
N VAL A 230 4.08 17.78 -2.36
CA VAL A 230 4.47 16.46 -1.84
C VAL A 230 5.45 15.80 -2.81
N ILE A 231 6.52 15.23 -2.26
CA ILE A 231 7.53 14.49 -3.00
C ILE A 231 6.94 13.14 -3.42
N SER A 232 6.96 12.83 -4.72
CA SER A 232 6.53 11.54 -5.26
C SER A 232 7.68 10.56 -5.41
N CYS A 233 7.38 9.27 -5.38
CA CYS A 233 8.35 8.19 -5.49
C CYS A 233 7.77 7.02 -6.29
N PRO A 234 7.75 7.10 -7.65
CA PRO A 234 7.38 5.94 -8.44
C PRO A 234 8.21 4.72 -8.08
N LYS A 235 7.54 3.57 -7.96
CA LYS A 235 8.14 2.31 -7.49
C LYS A 235 7.51 1.09 -8.18
N HIS A 236 8.18 -0.07 -8.19
CA HIS A 236 9.56 -0.24 -7.77
C HIS A 236 10.42 -0.45 -9.02
N PHE A 237 11.49 0.30 -9.17
CA PHE A 237 12.37 0.28 -10.34
C PHE A 237 13.21 -1.01 -10.37
N PHE A 238 13.05 -1.87 -11.35
CA PHE A 238 11.94 -2.26 -12.20
C PHE A 238 11.94 -3.79 -12.41
N GLY A 239 10.87 -4.34 -13.01
CA GLY A 239 10.78 -5.72 -13.45
C GLY A 239 10.05 -6.67 -12.51
N GLU A 240 9.65 -6.25 -11.31
CA GLU A 240 9.01 -7.11 -10.32
C GLU A 240 7.68 -7.72 -10.77
N GLY A 241 6.94 -7.05 -11.68
CA GLY A 241 5.71 -7.57 -12.28
C GLY A 241 5.92 -8.78 -13.19
N HIS A 242 7.16 -9.02 -13.62
CA HIS A 242 7.57 -10.11 -14.50
C HIS A 242 8.35 -11.22 -13.79
N VAL A 243 8.30 -11.26 -12.45
CA VAL A 243 8.97 -12.32 -11.69
C VAL A 243 8.39 -13.67 -12.03
N VAL A 244 9.27 -14.62 -12.31
CA VAL A 244 8.89 -16.00 -12.64
C VAL A 244 8.38 -16.71 -11.39
N PHE A 245 7.18 -17.31 -11.48
CA PHE A 245 6.59 -18.08 -10.39
C PHE A 245 7.55 -19.19 -9.90
N GLY A 246 7.72 -19.27 -8.60
CA GLY A 246 8.62 -20.24 -7.94
C GLY A 246 10.06 -19.75 -7.76
N THR A 247 10.37 -18.50 -8.18
CA THR A 247 11.69 -17.86 -7.92
C THR A 247 11.68 -16.88 -6.75
N GLY A 248 10.53 -16.73 -6.07
CA GLY A 248 10.38 -15.82 -4.95
C GLY A 248 11.47 -16.00 -3.89
N GLU A 249 11.78 -14.91 -3.19
CA GLU A 249 12.88 -14.90 -2.23
C GLU A 249 12.66 -15.85 -1.06
N VAL A 250 13.73 -16.48 -0.61
CA VAL A 250 13.76 -17.28 0.62
C VAL A 250 14.50 -16.47 1.69
N SER A 251 13.76 -15.93 2.67
CA SER A 251 14.33 -15.20 3.80
C SER A 251 13.65 -15.64 5.10
N ASP A 252 14.39 -15.66 6.20
CA ASP A 252 13.89 -15.99 7.55
C ASP A 252 13.14 -17.32 7.63
N GLY A 253 13.48 -18.29 6.77
CA GLY A 253 12.82 -19.59 6.70
C GLY A 253 11.45 -19.57 6.01
N THR A 254 11.03 -18.44 5.46
CA THR A 254 9.82 -18.30 4.65
C THR A 254 10.21 -18.30 3.17
N THR A 255 9.53 -19.14 2.38
CA THR A 255 9.68 -19.16 0.92
C THR A 255 8.51 -18.37 0.32
N ARG A 256 8.82 -17.29 -0.41
CA ARG A 256 7.85 -16.55 -1.22
C ARG A 256 7.65 -17.28 -2.54
N LEU A 257 6.47 -17.16 -3.12
CA LEU A 257 6.19 -17.83 -4.40
C LEU A 257 6.65 -16.98 -5.59
N ILE A 258 6.43 -15.68 -5.53
CA ILE A 258 6.74 -14.71 -6.58
C ILE A 258 7.53 -13.54 -6.00
N ASP A 259 7.04 -12.97 -4.91
CA ASP A 259 7.55 -11.72 -4.38
C ASP A 259 9.07 -11.72 -4.19
N ARG A 260 9.73 -10.62 -4.64
CA ARG A 260 11.20 -10.43 -4.57
C ARG A 260 12.04 -11.47 -5.33
N GLY A 261 11.44 -12.20 -6.27
CA GLY A 261 12.09 -13.23 -7.09
C GLY A 261 12.90 -12.65 -8.24
N ASP A 262 13.08 -13.48 -9.30
CA ASP A 262 13.85 -13.13 -10.50
C ASP A 262 12.92 -12.94 -11.70
N ALA A 263 12.97 -11.76 -12.29
CA ALA A 263 12.29 -11.44 -13.54
C ALA A 263 13.16 -11.89 -14.73
N ASP A 264 12.64 -12.79 -15.56
CA ASP A 264 13.30 -13.27 -16.80
C ASP A 264 12.62 -12.61 -18.00
N VAL A 265 13.18 -11.50 -18.49
CA VAL A 265 12.61 -10.67 -19.54
C VAL A 265 13.60 -10.37 -20.64
N ASP A 266 13.09 -10.16 -21.85
CA ASP A 266 13.87 -9.80 -23.02
C ASP A 266 14.15 -8.28 -23.12
N ASP A 267 15.03 -7.91 -24.05
CA ASP A 267 15.43 -6.51 -24.24
C ASP A 267 14.24 -5.60 -24.61
N ALA A 268 13.23 -6.12 -25.32
CA ALA A 268 12.09 -5.32 -25.73
C ALA A 268 11.19 -4.97 -24.52
N THR A 269 10.96 -5.92 -23.63
CA THR A 269 10.26 -5.72 -22.38
C THR A 269 11.05 -4.76 -21.46
N ILE A 270 12.38 -4.92 -21.38
CA ILE A 270 13.22 -3.99 -20.63
C ILE A 270 13.06 -2.55 -21.15
N ASP A 271 13.09 -2.36 -22.46
CA ASP A 271 12.94 -1.01 -23.06
C ASP A 271 11.56 -0.42 -22.79
N GLU A 272 10.50 -1.22 -22.77
CA GLU A 272 9.15 -0.82 -22.43
C GLU A 272 9.07 -0.37 -20.97
N LEU A 273 9.53 -1.19 -20.02
CA LEU A 273 9.52 -0.88 -18.59
C LEU A 273 10.36 0.37 -18.26
N LEU A 274 11.52 0.52 -18.87
CA LEU A 274 12.33 1.74 -18.77
C LEU A 274 11.60 2.96 -19.33
N GLY A 275 10.77 2.77 -20.36
CA GLY A 275 9.89 3.81 -20.91
C GLY A 275 8.93 4.38 -19.88
N VAL A 276 8.33 3.55 -19.03
CA VAL A 276 7.45 3.99 -17.93
C VAL A 276 8.19 4.96 -17.01
N TYR A 277 9.39 4.61 -16.56
CA TYR A 277 10.15 5.49 -15.66
C TYR A 277 10.64 6.78 -16.33
N ARG A 278 10.91 6.74 -17.64
CA ARG A 278 11.21 7.97 -18.39
C ARG A 278 10.02 8.94 -18.34
N GLU A 279 8.80 8.46 -18.55
CA GLU A 279 7.58 9.27 -18.46
C GLU A 279 7.35 9.80 -17.03
N MET A 280 7.64 9.02 -16.00
CA MET A 280 7.55 9.50 -14.60
C MET A 280 8.55 10.62 -14.32
N ILE A 281 9.77 10.52 -14.83
CA ILE A 281 10.80 11.57 -14.73
C ILE A 281 10.35 12.84 -15.50
N GLU A 282 9.84 12.68 -16.71
CA GLU A 282 9.33 13.81 -17.51
C GLU A 282 8.09 14.46 -16.87
N THR A 283 7.30 13.70 -16.12
CA THR A 283 6.17 14.19 -15.32
C THR A 283 6.64 15.03 -14.11
N GLY A 284 7.87 14.84 -13.64
CA GLY A 284 8.47 15.59 -12.54
C GLY A 284 8.68 14.78 -11.25
N ALA A 285 8.73 13.45 -11.32
CA ALA A 285 9.07 12.63 -10.15
C ALA A 285 10.39 13.06 -9.53
N GLN A 286 10.41 13.25 -8.21
CA GLN A 286 11.59 13.76 -7.48
C GLN A 286 12.41 12.63 -6.86
N THR A 287 11.83 11.45 -6.66
CA THR A 287 12.53 10.27 -6.14
C THR A 287 12.07 9.02 -6.90
N ILE A 288 12.89 7.97 -6.88
CA ILE A 288 12.57 6.66 -7.45
C ILE A 288 13.03 5.59 -6.46
N MET A 289 12.15 4.64 -6.13
CA MET A 289 12.50 3.51 -5.26
C MET A 289 12.85 2.27 -6.09
N VAL A 290 13.94 1.60 -5.71
CA VAL A 290 14.46 0.42 -6.42
C VAL A 290 13.70 -0.84 -5.96
N SER A 291 13.43 -1.75 -6.88
CA SER A 291 12.73 -3.01 -6.59
C SER A 291 13.59 -4.01 -5.80
N HIS A 292 12.97 -4.79 -4.94
CA HIS A 292 13.57 -5.98 -4.30
C HIS A 292 13.92 -7.10 -5.28
N ALA A 293 13.26 -7.15 -6.43
CA ALA A 293 13.43 -8.22 -7.40
C ALA A 293 14.84 -8.28 -8.00
N ALA A 294 15.19 -9.42 -8.55
CA ALA A 294 16.29 -9.53 -9.49
C ALA A 294 15.77 -9.36 -10.94
N LEU A 295 16.61 -8.87 -11.81
CA LEU A 295 16.38 -8.81 -13.24
C LEU A 295 17.42 -9.65 -13.94
N ASN A 296 17.00 -10.72 -14.61
CA ASN A 296 17.89 -11.65 -15.33
C ASN A 296 19.08 -12.11 -14.45
N GLY A 297 18.78 -12.45 -13.19
CA GLY A 297 19.74 -12.96 -12.20
C GLY A 297 20.53 -11.90 -11.42
N VAL A 298 20.30 -10.60 -11.65
CA VAL A 298 21.00 -9.53 -10.93
C VAL A 298 20.02 -8.76 -10.04
N LYS A 299 20.22 -8.77 -8.72
CA LYS A 299 19.40 -7.97 -7.79
C LYS A 299 19.44 -6.49 -8.16
N MET A 300 18.27 -5.85 -8.23
CA MET A 300 18.17 -4.48 -8.74
C MET A 300 18.95 -3.47 -7.90
N HIS A 301 19.07 -3.67 -6.58
CA HIS A 301 19.84 -2.79 -5.70
C HIS A 301 21.36 -2.75 -6.00
N GLN A 302 21.89 -3.69 -6.75
CA GLN A 302 23.28 -3.71 -7.21
C GLN A 302 23.40 -3.59 -8.74
N ASN A 303 22.29 -3.37 -9.45
CA ASN A 303 22.27 -3.32 -10.91
C ASN A 303 22.56 -1.91 -11.42
N GLY A 304 23.84 -1.52 -11.34
CA GLY A 304 24.29 -0.20 -11.80
C GLY A 304 24.08 0.05 -13.29
N GLU A 305 23.94 -0.99 -14.12
CA GLU A 305 23.66 -0.83 -15.54
C GLU A 305 22.40 -0.01 -15.78
N TYR A 306 21.31 -0.33 -15.06
CA TYR A 306 20.02 0.33 -15.24
C TYR A 306 19.84 1.54 -14.32
N ILE A 307 20.31 1.48 -13.07
CA ILE A 307 20.20 2.61 -12.13
C ILE A 307 20.92 3.85 -12.69
N TRP A 308 22.11 3.71 -13.28
CA TRP A 308 22.81 4.83 -13.88
C TRP A 308 22.16 5.34 -15.17
N LYS A 309 21.31 4.55 -15.86
CA LYS A 309 20.52 5.05 -17.01
C LYS A 309 19.56 6.15 -16.60
N LEU A 310 18.91 6.02 -15.42
CA LEU A 310 18.00 7.07 -14.91
C LEU A 310 18.72 8.43 -14.86
N LYS A 311 19.91 8.46 -14.27
CA LYS A 311 20.70 9.69 -14.09
C LYS A 311 21.36 10.17 -15.38
N ASN A 312 21.99 9.27 -16.15
CA ASN A 312 22.86 9.63 -17.26
C ASN A 312 22.15 9.72 -18.60
N GLU A 313 21.09 8.91 -18.83
CA GLU A 313 20.39 8.85 -20.11
C GLU A 313 19.03 9.57 -20.05
N PHE A 314 18.28 9.42 -18.94
CA PHE A 314 16.96 10.04 -18.79
C PHE A 314 17.00 11.40 -18.11
N GLY A 315 18.18 11.82 -17.63
CA GLY A 315 18.37 13.13 -17.02
C GLY A 315 17.70 13.31 -15.66
N PHE A 316 17.52 12.23 -14.91
CA PHE A 316 16.95 12.28 -13.57
C PHE A 316 17.83 13.07 -12.60
N GLU A 317 17.30 14.19 -12.12
CA GLU A 317 17.99 15.10 -11.20
C GLU A 317 17.67 14.85 -9.72
N GLY A 318 16.62 14.07 -9.44
CA GLY A 318 16.24 13.65 -8.10
C GLY A 318 17.18 12.59 -7.51
N PHE A 319 16.78 11.98 -6.40
CA PHE A 319 17.57 10.92 -5.77
C PHE A 319 16.87 9.54 -5.85
N ILE A 320 17.68 8.49 -5.80
CA ILE A 320 17.26 7.10 -5.84
C ILE A 320 17.36 6.52 -4.44
N VAL A 321 16.27 5.93 -3.95
CA VAL A 321 16.17 5.30 -2.63
C VAL A 321 16.10 3.78 -2.76
N SER A 322 16.72 3.04 -1.82
CA SER A 322 16.52 1.60 -1.71
C SER A 322 15.12 1.29 -1.17
N ASP A 323 14.69 0.05 -1.31
CA ASP A 323 13.49 -0.45 -0.62
C ASP A 323 13.84 -0.93 0.80
N TYR A 324 12.83 -1.24 1.60
CA TYR A 324 12.91 -1.63 3.01
C TYR A 324 13.87 -2.79 3.24
N ASN A 325 14.97 -2.52 3.97
CA ASN A 325 15.96 -3.53 4.37
C ASN A 325 16.59 -4.32 3.19
N SER A 326 16.60 -3.75 1.97
CA SER A 326 16.98 -4.48 0.75
C SER A 326 18.47 -4.73 0.61
N LEU A 327 19.30 -4.01 1.32
CA LEU A 327 20.76 -4.20 1.23
C LEU A 327 21.18 -5.61 1.64
N HIS A 328 20.45 -6.22 2.59
CA HIS A 328 20.72 -7.58 3.05
C HIS A 328 20.52 -8.65 1.95
N ASN A 329 19.86 -8.31 0.84
CA ASN A 329 19.57 -9.20 -0.29
C ASN A 329 20.52 -9.00 -1.48
N CYS A 330 21.47 -8.08 -1.40
CA CYS A 330 22.55 -7.96 -2.38
C CYS A 330 23.50 -9.16 -2.29
N SER A 331 24.36 -9.35 -3.30
CA SER A 331 25.18 -10.56 -3.45
C SER A 331 26.51 -10.55 -2.71
N GLY A 332 26.79 -9.53 -1.89
CA GLY A 332 28.00 -9.45 -1.06
C GLY A 332 27.95 -10.42 0.13
N ASP A 333 29.13 -10.79 0.64
CA ASP A 333 29.25 -11.71 1.78
C ASP A 333 29.05 -11.00 3.15
N SER A 334 28.85 -9.67 3.15
CA SER A 334 28.68 -8.84 4.34
C SER A 334 27.85 -7.59 4.05
N LEU A 335 27.28 -6.98 5.11
CA LEU A 335 26.58 -5.69 4.99
C LEU A 335 27.51 -4.61 4.41
N TYR A 336 28.80 -4.61 4.77
CA TYR A 336 29.80 -3.70 4.19
C TYR A 336 29.87 -3.82 2.66
N GLU A 337 30.00 -5.04 2.15
CA GLU A 337 30.05 -5.27 0.69
C GLU A 337 28.74 -4.89 0.02
N ASN A 338 27.60 -5.19 0.65
CA ASN A 338 26.29 -4.86 0.13
C ASN A 338 26.05 -3.34 0.05
N VAL A 339 26.45 -2.59 1.07
CA VAL A 339 26.44 -1.11 1.05
C VAL A 339 27.31 -0.58 -0.10
N CYS A 340 28.53 -1.10 -0.25
CA CYS A 340 29.40 -0.71 -1.35
C CYS A 340 28.81 -1.00 -2.72
N LEU A 341 28.18 -2.18 -2.89
CA LEU A 341 27.51 -2.56 -4.13
C LEU A 341 26.38 -1.58 -4.47
N ALA A 342 25.48 -1.31 -3.50
CA ALA A 342 24.31 -0.47 -3.71
C ALA A 342 24.67 0.99 -3.99
N VAL A 343 25.56 1.58 -3.19
CA VAL A 343 26.00 2.97 -3.36
C VAL A 343 26.74 3.16 -4.69
N ASN A 344 27.62 2.23 -5.06
CA ASN A 344 28.33 2.29 -6.35
C ASN A 344 27.42 2.00 -7.54
N ALA A 345 26.34 1.23 -7.36
CA ALA A 345 25.31 1.05 -8.37
C ALA A 345 24.52 2.34 -8.65
N GLY A 346 24.56 3.33 -7.75
CA GLY A 346 23.92 4.63 -7.96
C GLY A 346 22.79 4.97 -7.00
N ILE A 347 22.52 4.13 -5.98
CA ILE A 347 21.52 4.42 -4.94
C ILE A 347 22.05 5.55 -4.05
N ASP A 348 21.19 6.54 -3.78
CA ASP A 348 21.58 7.76 -3.06
C ASP A 348 21.16 7.71 -1.58
N MET A 349 19.99 7.13 -1.27
CA MET A 349 19.49 6.99 0.09
C MET A 349 19.19 5.53 0.40
N LEU A 350 19.63 5.06 1.56
CA LEU A 350 19.52 3.68 2.01
C LEU A 350 18.44 3.60 3.08
N MET A 351 17.35 2.87 2.79
CA MET A 351 16.22 2.64 3.71
C MET A 351 16.54 1.45 4.60
N GLU A 352 17.22 1.74 5.73
CA GLU A 352 17.63 0.73 6.69
C GLU A 352 16.94 0.97 8.03
N PRO A 353 15.89 0.20 8.32
CA PRO A 353 15.01 0.47 9.46
C PRO A 353 15.72 0.39 10.81
N ASP A 354 16.56 -0.61 11.00
CA ASP A 354 17.20 -0.91 12.28
C ASP A 354 18.73 -0.76 12.23
N ASP A 355 19.36 -1.03 11.08
CA ASP A 355 20.82 -0.99 10.90
C ASP A 355 21.35 0.38 10.42
N TYR A 356 20.54 1.45 10.58
CA TYR A 356 20.84 2.79 10.07
C TYR A 356 22.18 3.38 10.59
N GLU A 357 22.57 3.07 11.84
CA GLU A 357 23.86 3.51 12.40
C GLU A 357 25.03 2.76 11.76
N ASP A 358 24.93 1.43 11.67
CA ASP A 358 25.95 0.59 11.06
C ASP A 358 26.14 0.95 9.57
N VAL A 359 25.07 1.19 8.84
CA VAL A 359 25.13 1.59 7.42
C VAL A 359 25.79 2.95 7.25
N ARG A 360 25.48 3.94 8.10
CA ARG A 360 26.20 5.22 8.12
C ARG A 360 27.70 5.04 8.34
N ASP A 361 28.09 4.26 9.34
CA ASP A 361 29.49 4.03 9.70
C ASP A 361 30.24 3.25 8.60
N ILE A 362 29.56 2.30 7.95
CA ILE A 362 30.08 1.59 6.77
C ILE A 362 30.36 2.54 5.61
N ILE A 363 29.49 3.51 5.31
CA ILE A 363 29.74 4.50 4.26
C ILE A 363 31.03 5.28 4.56
N VAL A 364 31.20 5.72 5.80
CA VAL A 364 32.43 6.45 6.24
C VAL A 364 33.66 5.57 6.09
N GLU A 365 33.61 4.32 6.56
CA GLU A 365 34.69 3.35 6.44
C GLU A 365 35.05 3.06 4.98
N ALA A 366 34.03 2.83 4.13
CA ALA A 366 34.21 2.51 2.72
C ALA A 366 34.86 3.66 1.94
N VAL A 367 34.53 4.91 2.27
CA VAL A 367 35.22 6.07 1.70
C VAL A 367 36.69 6.11 2.18
N GLY A 368 36.93 5.85 3.48
CA GLY A 368 38.28 5.78 4.03
C GLY A 368 39.15 4.69 3.38
N ASN A 369 38.57 3.57 3.01
CA ASN A 369 39.21 2.44 2.33
C ASN A 369 39.37 2.67 0.81
N GLY A 370 38.57 3.59 0.23
CA GLY A 370 38.54 3.86 -1.21
C GLY A 370 37.60 2.93 -1.99
N ASP A 371 36.74 2.17 -1.30
CA ASP A 371 35.74 1.28 -1.92
C ASP A 371 34.48 2.06 -2.39
N ILE A 372 34.20 3.21 -1.79
CA ILE A 372 33.27 4.25 -2.27
C ILE A 372 34.06 5.54 -2.46
N THR A 373 33.83 6.29 -3.53
CA THR A 373 34.49 7.57 -3.73
C THR A 373 33.75 8.70 -2.99
N GLU A 374 34.50 9.71 -2.48
CA GLU A 374 33.85 10.87 -1.87
C GLU A 374 33.00 11.64 -2.88
N ASP A 375 33.37 11.65 -4.16
CA ASP A 375 32.56 12.25 -5.24
C ASP A 375 31.20 11.57 -5.37
N ARG A 376 31.11 10.24 -5.16
CA ARG A 376 29.84 9.51 -5.18
C ARG A 376 28.95 9.90 -3.99
N VAL A 377 29.55 10.05 -2.82
CA VAL A 377 28.83 10.53 -1.62
C VAL A 377 28.35 11.98 -1.83
N ASN A 378 29.19 12.83 -2.40
CA ASN A 378 28.82 14.22 -2.71
C ASN A 378 27.67 14.30 -3.72
N ASP A 379 27.66 13.45 -4.78
CA ASP A 379 26.54 13.37 -5.74
C ASP A 379 25.24 12.99 -5.04
N ALA A 380 25.26 11.95 -4.17
CA ALA A 380 24.09 11.51 -3.43
C ALA A 380 23.51 12.64 -2.54
N VAL A 381 24.37 13.24 -1.72
CA VAL A 381 23.96 14.28 -0.78
C VAL A 381 23.45 15.52 -1.53
N THR A 382 24.10 15.90 -2.63
CA THR A 382 23.64 17.02 -3.48
C THR A 382 22.21 16.79 -3.98
N ARG A 383 21.90 15.59 -4.49
CA ARG A 383 20.55 15.23 -4.96
C ARG A 383 19.51 15.27 -3.84
N ILE A 384 19.85 14.68 -2.69
CA ILE A 384 18.95 14.64 -1.52
C ILE A 384 18.66 16.05 -1.02
N LEU A 385 19.67 16.90 -0.88
CA LEU A 385 19.50 18.28 -0.42
C LEU A 385 18.71 19.12 -1.44
N LYS A 386 18.94 18.93 -2.74
CA LYS A 386 18.17 19.59 -3.79
C LYS A 386 16.68 19.27 -3.67
N VAL A 387 16.30 17.99 -3.56
CA VAL A 387 14.89 17.59 -3.39
C VAL A 387 14.29 18.18 -2.12
N LYS A 388 15.03 18.21 -1.00
CA LYS A 388 14.56 18.84 0.24
C LYS A 388 14.33 20.35 0.09
N MET A 389 15.20 21.05 -0.65
CA MET A 389 15.03 22.48 -0.95
C MET A 389 13.83 22.70 -1.87
N ASP A 390 13.74 21.95 -2.95
CA ASP A 390 12.64 22.06 -3.92
C ASP A 390 11.27 21.77 -3.27
N ALA A 391 11.24 20.92 -2.22
CA ALA A 391 10.05 20.67 -1.41
C ALA A 391 9.76 21.74 -0.33
N GLY A 392 10.57 22.81 -0.26
CA GLY A 392 10.36 23.93 0.66
C GLY A 392 10.77 23.68 2.11
N LEU A 393 11.48 22.59 2.41
CA LEU A 393 11.90 22.26 3.79
C LEU A 393 12.92 23.25 4.37
N PHE A 394 13.64 24.00 3.54
CA PHE A 394 14.55 25.05 4.00
C PHE A 394 13.83 26.39 4.22
N GLU A 395 12.71 26.62 3.57
CA GLU A 395 11.85 27.80 3.77
C GLU A 395 10.95 27.65 4.99
N ASP A 396 10.35 26.45 5.14
CA ASP A 396 9.40 26.13 6.21
C ASP A 396 9.67 24.75 6.81
N PRO A 397 10.79 24.58 7.52
CA PRO A 397 11.18 23.27 8.07
C PRO A 397 10.17 22.75 9.10
N MET A 398 9.43 23.63 9.75
CA MET A 398 8.42 23.29 10.75
C MET A 398 7.05 23.01 10.15
N LEU A 399 6.92 23.11 8.82
CA LEU A 399 5.67 22.90 8.11
C LEU A 399 4.50 23.74 8.71
N GLU A 400 4.80 25.03 8.99
CA GLU A 400 3.81 25.95 9.57
C GLU A 400 2.75 26.40 8.56
N ASN A 401 3.10 26.37 7.27
CA ASN A 401 2.21 26.73 6.15
C ASN A 401 1.28 25.58 5.72
N THR A 402 1.24 24.48 6.47
CA THR A 402 0.20 23.46 6.27
C THR A 402 -1.16 24.10 6.43
N ASN A 403 -2.07 23.91 5.45
CA ASN A 403 -3.35 24.60 5.47
C ASN A 403 -4.22 24.18 6.68
N PRO A 404 -4.36 24.98 7.73
CA PRO A 404 -5.13 24.60 8.92
C PRO A 404 -6.64 24.59 8.68
N SER A 405 -7.12 25.11 7.55
CA SER A 405 -8.52 25.15 7.17
C SER A 405 -8.97 23.97 6.31
N TYR A 406 -8.04 23.07 5.94
CA TYR A 406 -8.38 21.87 5.21
C TYR A 406 -9.15 20.92 6.13
N ASP A 407 -10.29 20.45 5.66
CA ASP A 407 -11.13 19.52 6.41
C ASP A 407 -10.60 18.09 6.22
N TRP A 408 -10.13 17.47 7.31
CA TRP A 408 -9.74 16.07 7.33
C TRP A 408 -11.00 15.20 7.20
N TYR A 409 -10.99 14.20 6.33
CA TYR A 409 -12.20 13.47 5.96
C TYR A 409 -13.24 14.37 5.24
N SER A 410 -12.76 15.16 4.28
CA SER A 410 -13.56 16.19 3.60
C SER A 410 -14.68 15.61 2.74
N GLU A 411 -15.80 16.34 2.62
CA GLU A 411 -16.89 15.98 1.69
C GLU A 411 -16.37 15.77 0.25
N ARG A 412 -15.39 16.61 -0.20
CA ARG A 412 -14.79 16.44 -1.53
C ARG A 412 -13.96 15.18 -1.64
N GLY A 413 -13.23 14.81 -0.61
CA GLY A 413 -12.46 13.58 -0.56
C GLY A 413 -13.37 12.34 -0.63
N GLN A 414 -14.45 12.34 0.15
CA GLN A 414 -15.46 11.28 0.11
C GLN A 414 -16.12 11.17 -1.27
N GLU A 415 -16.51 12.32 -1.87
CA GLU A 415 -17.08 12.36 -3.22
C GLU A 415 -16.14 11.73 -4.27
N VAL A 416 -14.85 12.11 -4.26
CA VAL A 416 -13.85 11.58 -5.18
C VAL A 416 -13.62 10.08 -4.95
N ALA A 417 -13.49 9.65 -3.69
CA ALA A 417 -13.33 8.23 -3.35
C ALA A 417 -14.52 7.39 -3.82
N ARG A 418 -15.76 7.86 -3.55
CA ARG A 418 -17.01 7.22 -3.96
C ARG A 418 -17.15 7.14 -5.47
N THR A 419 -16.83 8.22 -6.19
CA THR A 419 -16.90 8.26 -7.66
C THR A 419 -15.87 7.30 -8.27
N LEU A 420 -14.61 7.35 -7.82
CA LEU A 420 -13.57 6.42 -8.27
C LEU A 420 -13.94 4.96 -8.02
N ALA A 421 -14.53 4.66 -6.86
CA ALA A 421 -15.01 3.32 -6.55
C ALA A 421 -16.11 2.88 -7.54
N ALA A 422 -17.16 3.69 -7.73
CA ALA A 422 -18.27 3.36 -8.61
C ALA A 422 -17.82 3.17 -10.08
N GLU A 423 -16.97 4.08 -10.59
CA GLU A 423 -16.42 3.99 -11.95
C GLU A 423 -15.49 2.80 -12.15
N SER A 424 -14.90 2.28 -11.07
CA SER A 424 -13.98 1.14 -11.12
C SER A 424 -14.65 -0.22 -11.17
N PHE A 425 -15.93 -0.31 -10.83
CA PHE A 425 -16.61 -1.60 -10.77
C PHE A 425 -16.79 -2.20 -12.15
N VAL A 426 -16.31 -3.46 -12.32
CA VAL A 426 -16.30 -4.15 -13.61
C VAL A 426 -17.43 -5.17 -13.67
N PRO A 427 -18.45 -4.96 -14.51
CA PRO A 427 -19.44 -6.02 -14.79
C PRO A 427 -18.76 -7.20 -15.49
N LEU A 428 -18.74 -8.36 -14.84
CA LEU A 428 -18.28 -9.62 -15.43
C LEU A 428 -19.41 -10.40 -16.08
N LYS A 429 -20.64 -10.18 -15.58
CA LYS A 429 -21.87 -10.72 -16.15
C LYS A 429 -23.03 -9.78 -15.88
N VAL A 430 -23.82 -9.47 -16.89
CA VAL A 430 -24.99 -8.59 -16.80
C VAL A 430 -26.26 -9.42 -16.99
N GLY A 431 -27.09 -9.48 -15.96
CA GLY A 431 -28.41 -10.08 -15.95
C GLY A 431 -29.49 -9.07 -15.60
N ASP A 432 -30.73 -9.58 -15.40
CA ASP A 432 -31.88 -8.73 -15.12
C ASP A 432 -31.85 -8.07 -13.73
N HIS A 433 -31.02 -8.59 -12.81
CA HIS A 433 -30.90 -8.14 -11.43
C HIS A 433 -29.54 -7.48 -11.11
N MET A 434 -28.86 -6.95 -12.11
CA MET A 434 -27.63 -6.16 -11.89
C MET A 434 -27.93 -4.90 -11.08
N THR A 435 -29.09 -4.29 -11.30
CA THR A 435 -29.66 -3.24 -10.44
C THR A 435 -30.85 -3.79 -9.68
N ILE A 436 -31.17 -3.24 -8.51
CA ILE A 436 -32.25 -3.69 -7.62
C ILE A 436 -33.51 -2.90 -7.94
N PRO A 437 -34.58 -3.53 -8.46
CA PRO A 437 -35.82 -2.83 -8.78
C PRO A 437 -36.58 -2.35 -7.53
N GLU A 438 -37.35 -1.26 -7.65
CA GLU A 438 -38.28 -0.80 -6.61
C GLU A 438 -39.26 -1.90 -6.20
N GLY A 439 -39.51 -2.04 -4.91
CA GLY A 439 -40.40 -3.03 -4.33
C GLY A 439 -39.77 -4.39 -4.06
N THR A 440 -38.48 -4.56 -4.36
CA THR A 440 -37.75 -5.82 -4.18
C THR A 440 -37.40 -6.06 -2.70
N LYS A 441 -37.51 -7.32 -2.27
CA LYS A 441 -36.90 -7.80 -1.04
C LYS A 441 -35.60 -8.52 -1.36
N VAL A 442 -34.48 -7.97 -0.89
CA VAL A 442 -33.14 -8.48 -1.15
C VAL A 442 -32.64 -9.21 0.08
N PHE A 443 -32.26 -10.47 -0.08
CA PHE A 443 -31.51 -11.18 0.94
C PHE A 443 -30.02 -10.89 0.75
N VAL A 444 -29.35 -10.28 1.74
CA VAL A 444 -27.91 -10.02 1.70
C VAL A 444 -27.17 -11.15 2.41
N ALA A 445 -26.20 -11.76 1.71
CA ALA A 445 -25.41 -12.89 2.17
C ALA A 445 -23.93 -12.71 1.83
N GLY A 446 -23.09 -13.46 2.51
CA GLY A 446 -21.64 -13.50 2.27
C GLY A 446 -20.85 -12.68 3.29
N PRO A 447 -19.59 -13.10 3.57
CA PRO A 447 -18.77 -12.52 4.63
C PRO A 447 -18.35 -11.06 4.35
N ALA A 448 -18.23 -10.68 3.07
CA ALA A 448 -17.85 -9.31 2.70
C ALA A 448 -19.01 -8.30 2.84
N ALA A 449 -20.23 -8.75 3.16
CA ALA A 449 -21.39 -7.86 3.27
C ALA A 449 -21.26 -6.85 4.41
N ASP A 450 -20.72 -7.28 5.55
CA ASP A 450 -20.59 -6.48 6.77
C ASP A 450 -19.13 -6.49 7.25
N ASP A 451 -18.22 -6.01 6.37
CA ASP A 451 -16.76 -6.06 6.59
C ASP A 451 -16.08 -4.87 5.88
N THR A 452 -15.82 -3.79 6.62
CA THR A 452 -15.19 -2.58 6.11
C THR A 452 -13.68 -2.79 5.85
N GLY A 453 -13.04 -3.65 6.63
CA GLY A 453 -11.62 -3.97 6.45
C GLY A 453 -11.35 -4.63 5.10
N VAL A 454 -12.22 -5.53 4.65
CA VAL A 454 -12.11 -6.19 3.34
C VAL A 454 -12.28 -5.19 2.19
N LEU A 455 -13.17 -4.20 2.32
CA LEU A 455 -13.30 -3.13 1.32
C LEU A 455 -12.01 -2.32 1.15
N CYS A 456 -11.24 -2.15 2.23
CA CYS A 456 -10.01 -1.38 2.23
C CYS A 456 -8.77 -2.19 1.81
N GLY A 457 -8.75 -3.51 2.05
CA GLY A 457 -7.61 -4.36 1.69
C GLY A 457 -6.37 -4.18 2.56
N GLY A 458 -5.19 -4.46 2.01
CA GLY A 458 -3.90 -4.24 2.66
C GLY A 458 -3.45 -2.78 2.67
N TRP A 459 -2.27 -2.51 3.26
CA TRP A 459 -1.72 -1.16 3.39
C TRP A 459 -2.67 -0.18 4.10
N MET A 460 -3.25 -0.67 5.18
CA MET A 460 -4.12 0.07 6.09
C MET A 460 -3.36 0.52 7.35
N ILE A 461 -4.05 0.71 8.45
CA ILE A 461 -3.50 0.99 9.79
C ILE A 461 -2.48 -0.10 10.15
N THR A 462 -2.77 -1.36 9.82
CA THR A 462 -1.79 -2.45 9.81
C THR A 462 -1.31 -2.71 8.38
N TRP A 463 -0.10 -3.24 8.23
CA TRP A 463 0.49 -3.52 6.93
C TRP A 463 -0.33 -4.50 6.07
N THR A 464 -0.77 -5.62 6.66
CA THR A 464 -1.56 -6.62 5.93
C THR A 464 -3.02 -6.23 5.75
N GLY A 465 -3.50 -5.22 6.48
CA GLY A 465 -4.93 -5.03 6.66
C GLY A 465 -5.54 -6.11 7.57
N TYR A 466 -6.84 -6.12 7.68
CA TYR A 466 -7.60 -7.14 8.43
C TYR A 466 -9.04 -7.19 7.95
N SER A 467 -9.69 -8.31 8.24
CA SER A 467 -11.11 -8.52 8.02
C SER A 467 -11.84 -8.39 9.36
N ASP A 468 -12.84 -7.52 9.43
CA ASP A 468 -13.64 -7.32 10.64
C ASP A 468 -14.35 -8.61 11.06
N SER A 469 -14.81 -9.40 10.09
CA SER A 469 -15.49 -10.66 10.30
C SER A 469 -14.58 -11.77 10.83
N GLU A 470 -13.31 -11.80 10.42
CA GLU A 470 -12.33 -12.80 10.88
C GLU A 470 -11.76 -12.45 12.27
N GLU A 471 -11.53 -11.16 12.53
CA GLU A 471 -10.92 -10.67 13.77
C GLU A 471 -11.95 -10.31 14.85
N GLY A 472 -13.20 -10.07 14.47
CA GLY A 472 -14.28 -9.67 15.36
C GLY A 472 -14.09 -8.28 15.97
N THR A 473 -13.36 -7.41 15.29
CA THR A 473 -13.08 -6.02 15.70
C THR A 473 -13.21 -5.11 14.47
N GLU A 474 -14.03 -4.10 14.58
CA GLU A 474 -14.16 -3.04 13.58
C GLU A 474 -12.99 -2.06 13.72
N TRP A 475 -12.08 -2.06 12.77
CA TRP A 475 -10.92 -1.17 12.78
C TRP A 475 -11.19 0.15 12.04
N VAL A 476 -12.06 0.12 11.04
CA VAL A 476 -12.46 1.26 10.21
C VAL A 476 -13.91 1.65 10.55
N GLY A 477 -14.26 1.62 11.85
CA GLY A 477 -15.63 1.83 12.33
C GLY A 477 -16.21 3.24 12.10
N TYR A 478 -15.52 4.08 11.31
CA TYR A 478 -16.01 5.36 10.79
C TYR A 478 -16.47 5.27 9.33
N ALA A 479 -16.30 4.11 8.67
CA ALA A 479 -16.77 3.82 7.34
C ALA A 479 -17.96 2.83 7.40
N ASP A 480 -18.87 2.93 6.46
CA ASP A 480 -20.03 2.03 6.37
C ASP A 480 -19.69 0.79 5.52
N SER A 481 -20.07 -0.39 6.01
CA SER A 481 -20.03 -1.64 5.25
C SER A 481 -20.99 -1.61 4.06
N ILE A 482 -20.94 -2.64 3.19
CA ILE A 482 -21.94 -2.80 2.10
C ILE A 482 -23.35 -2.89 2.69
N LEU A 483 -23.52 -3.68 3.75
CA LEU A 483 -24.82 -3.88 4.38
C LEU A 483 -25.35 -2.59 4.99
N GLU A 484 -24.54 -1.87 5.76
CA GLU A 484 -24.94 -0.60 6.38
C GLU A 484 -25.30 0.45 5.34
N SER A 485 -24.48 0.58 4.28
CA SER A 485 -24.75 1.50 3.18
C SER A 485 -26.08 1.20 2.47
N LEU A 486 -26.38 -0.09 2.23
CA LEU A 486 -27.65 -0.51 1.64
C LEU A 486 -28.84 -0.23 2.58
N GLU A 487 -28.71 -0.57 3.87
CA GLU A 487 -29.76 -0.33 4.86
C GLU A 487 -30.09 1.16 5.01
N ALA A 488 -29.08 2.03 4.90
CA ALA A 488 -29.22 3.47 5.01
C ALA A 488 -30.15 4.07 3.93
N VAL A 489 -30.11 3.57 2.69
CA VAL A 489 -30.81 4.16 1.55
C VAL A 489 -31.93 3.28 0.95
N ALA A 490 -32.01 1.99 1.31
CA ALA A 490 -32.95 1.04 0.72
C ALA A 490 -34.42 1.52 0.78
N SER A 491 -34.84 2.15 1.88
CA SER A 491 -36.20 2.64 2.04
C SER A 491 -36.55 3.74 1.03
N ASP A 492 -35.60 4.56 0.62
CA ASP A 492 -35.80 5.66 -0.33
C ASP A 492 -36.02 5.11 -1.76
N HIS A 493 -35.48 3.91 -2.02
CA HIS A 493 -35.64 3.17 -3.27
C HIS A 493 -36.80 2.13 -3.20
N GLY A 494 -37.59 2.12 -2.11
CA GLY A 494 -38.69 1.17 -1.94
C GLY A 494 -38.26 -0.29 -1.77
N VAL A 495 -37.00 -0.53 -1.41
CA VAL A 495 -36.37 -1.84 -1.25
C VAL A 495 -36.34 -2.26 0.22
N THR A 496 -36.42 -3.55 0.48
CA THR A 496 -36.32 -4.12 1.83
C THR A 496 -35.07 -5.03 1.91
N ILE A 497 -34.15 -4.72 2.81
CA ILE A 497 -32.99 -5.56 3.09
C ILE A 497 -33.36 -6.62 4.14
N VAL A 498 -32.91 -7.85 3.92
CA VAL A 498 -33.17 -9.01 4.78
C VAL A 498 -31.85 -9.76 4.99
N THR A 499 -31.54 -10.06 6.25
CA THR A 499 -30.35 -10.83 6.64
C THR A 499 -30.68 -12.09 7.46
N ASP A 500 -31.96 -12.25 7.90
CA ASP A 500 -32.39 -13.44 8.64
C ASP A 500 -32.66 -14.61 7.69
N PRO A 501 -31.88 -15.71 7.74
CA PRO A 501 -32.05 -16.88 6.87
C PRO A 501 -33.45 -17.51 6.93
N ALA A 502 -34.15 -17.33 8.05
CA ALA A 502 -35.52 -17.84 8.18
C ALA A 502 -36.53 -17.11 7.27
N GLN A 503 -36.15 -15.99 6.68
CA GLN A 503 -37.00 -15.17 5.81
C GLN A 503 -36.67 -15.31 4.32
N ILE A 504 -35.70 -16.15 3.94
CA ILE A 504 -35.25 -16.30 2.54
C ILE A 504 -36.40 -16.59 1.58
N ASP A 505 -37.35 -17.43 1.97
CA ASP A 505 -38.53 -17.76 1.16
C ASP A 505 -39.45 -16.55 0.86
N THR A 506 -39.23 -15.42 1.52
CA THR A 506 -40.00 -14.17 1.30
C THR A 506 -39.24 -13.17 0.44
N CYS A 507 -38.02 -13.46 0.05
CA CYS A 507 -37.15 -12.59 -0.73
C CYS A 507 -37.30 -12.85 -2.24
N ASP A 508 -36.97 -11.84 -3.04
CA ASP A 508 -37.09 -11.87 -4.49
C ASP A 508 -35.74 -12.19 -5.15
N MET A 509 -34.61 -11.83 -4.50
CA MET A 509 -33.26 -12.08 -4.98
C MET A 509 -32.28 -12.21 -3.82
N VAL A 510 -31.08 -12.70 -4.12
CA VAL A 510 -29.91 -12.71 -3.23
C VAL A 510 -28.85 -11.72 -3.75
N LEU A 511 -28.36 -10.87 -2.87
CA LEU A 511 -27.10 -10.15 -3.06
C LEU A 511 -26.01 -10.92 -2.31
N LEU A 512 -25.06 -11.48 -3.05
CA LEU A 512 -24.01 -12.33 -2.53
C LEU A 512 -22.69 -11.56 -2.51
N CYS A 513 -22.17 -11.23 -1.33
CA CYS A 513 -20.94 -10.46 -1.15
C CYS A 513 -19.79 -11.40 -0.74
N LEU A 514 -18.86 -11.64 -1.66
CA LEU A 514 -17.72 -12.53 -1.48
C LEU A 514 -16.42 -11.72 -1.49
N GLY A 515 -15.44 -12.11 -0.66
CA GLY A 515 -14.17 -11.40 -0.58
C GLY A 515 -12.95 -12.31 -0.38
N GLU A 516 -11.78 -11.73 -0.59
CA GLU A 516 -10.51 -12.24 -0.07
C GLU A 516 -10.24 -11.60 1.30
N ILE A 517 -9.51 -12.32 2.19
CA ILE A 517 -8.93 -11.69 3.39
C ILE A 517 -7.90 -10.64 2.94
N PRO A 518 -7.75 -9.51 3.64
CA PRO A 518 -6.70 -8.54 3.34
C PRO A 518 -5.30 -9.14 3.47
N TYR A 519 -4.40 -8.71 2.62
CA TYR A 519 -2.99 -9.12 2.60
C TYR A 519 -2.11 -7.99 2.05
N ALA A 520 -0.80 -8.07 2.31
CA ALA A 520 0.19 -7.21 1.69
C ALA A 520 1.43 -8.01 1.26
N GLU A 521 2.04 -7.60 0.16
CA GLU A 521 3.26 -8.20 -0.41
C GLU A 521 3.14 -9.72 -0.53
N TRP A 522 4.19 -10.46 -0.09
CA TRP A 522 4.25 -11.93 -0.17
C TRP A 522 3.18 -12.67 0.62
N THR A 523 2.52 -12.01 1.59
CA THR A 523 1.43 -12.66 2.33
C THR A 523 0.22 -12.91 1.44
N GLY A 524 0.14 -12.22 0.31
CA GLY A 524 -0.85 -12.42 -0.74
C GLY A 524 -0.40 -13.34 -1.88
N ASP A 525 0.83 -13.85 -1.87
CA ASP A 525 1.26 -14.82 -2.88
C ASP A 525 0.49 -16.15 -2.72
N THR A 526 -0.08 -16.66 -3.79
CA THR A 526 -0.89 -17.89 -3.73
C THR A 526 -0.80 -18.72 -5.00
N GLU A 527 -0.84 -20.05 -4.88
CA GLU A 527 -1.06 -20.96 -6.00
C GLU A 527 -2.55 -21.10 -6.36
N ASP A 528 -3.44 -20.80 -5.40
CA ASP A 528 -4.90 -20.98 -5.50
C ASP A 528 -5.61 -19.64 -5.62
N LEU A 529 -6.04 -19.33 -6.82
CA LEU A 529 -6.81 -18.12 -7.15
C LEU A 529 -8.33 -18.28 -7.00
N SER A 530 -8.82 -19.43 -6.48
CA SER A 530 -10.24 -19.68 -6.32
C SER A 530 -10.86 -18.71 -5.30
N ILE A 531 -12.07 -18.20 -5.60
CA ILE A 531 -12.88 -17.41 -4.65
C ILE A 531 -13.22 -18.18 -3.35
N THR A 532 -12.95 -19.48 -3.32
CA THR A 532 -13.08 -20.35 -2.14
C THR A 532 -11.73 -20.93 -1.71
N GLY A 533 -10.63 -20.38 -2.20
CA GLY A 533 -9.25 -20.83 -1.96
C GLY A 533 -8.65 -20.36 -0.65
N ALA A 534 -7.31 -20.40 -0.58
CA ALA A 534 -6.57 -20.15 0.66
C ALA A 534 -6.70 -18.70 1.18
N LEU A 535 -6.90 -17.74 0.29
CA LEU A 535 -7.06 -16.31 0.64
C LEU A 535 -8.53 -15.85 0.65
N ALA A 536 -9.47 -16.75 0.39
CA ALA A 536 -10.89 -16.45 0.47
C ALA A 536 -11.29 -16.17 1.93
N GLN A 537 -12.20 -15.19 2.14
CA GLN A 537 -12.83 -15.05 3.45
C GLN A 537 -13.51 -16.33 3.89
N SER A 538 -13.43 -16.65 5.19
CA SER A 538 -14.14 -17.78 5.74
C SER A 538 -15.64 -17.54 5.61
N GLY A 539 -16.36 -18.55 5.08
CA GLY A 539 -17.78 -18.43 4.80
C GLY A 539 -18.14 -18.18 3.32
N ASN A 540 -17.21 -17.85 2.42
CA ASN A 540 -17.52 -17.72 0.99
C ASN A 540 -18.20 -18.99 0.42
N ALA A 541 -17.64 -20.17 0.70
CA ALA A 541 -18.19 -21.45 0.22
C ALA A 541 -19.59 -21.71 0.75
N ASP A 542 -19.83 -21.47 2.03
CA ASP A 542 -21.15 -21.65 2.67
C ASP A 542 -22.18 -20.66 2.10
N ALA A 543 -21.78 -19.40 1.85
CA ALA A 543 -22.65 -18.39 1.28
C ALA A 543 -23.01 -18.70 -0.19
N ILE A 544 -22.05 -19.18 -0.99
CA ILE A 544 -22.31 -19.66 -2.36
C ILE A 544 -23.30 -20.82 -2.37
N GLN A 545 -23.11 -21.80 -1.48
CA GLN A 545 -24.02 -22.92 -1.34
C GLN A 545 -25.41 -22.46 -0.93
N PHE A 546 -25.52 -21.59 0.06
CA PHE A 546 -26.80 -21.05 0.54
C PHE A 546 -27.55 -20.31 -0.56
N ALA A 547 -26.88 -19.46 -1.32
CA ALA A 547 -27.47 -18.74 -2.46
C ALA A 547 -28.00 -19.73 -3.53
N ALA A 548 -27.21 -20.75 -3.86
CA ALA A 548 -27.60 -21.77 -4.83
C ALA A 548 -28.82 -22.60 -4.36
N GLU A 549 -28.89 -22.95 -3.07
CA GLU A 549 -30.04 -23.70 -2.49
C GLU A 549 -31.33 -22.88 -2.43
N SER A 550 -31.25 -21.53 -2.35
CA SER A 550 -32.39 -20.65 -2.36
C SER A 550 -33.17 -20.70 -3.69
N GLY A 551 -32.48 -20.95 -4.80
CA GLY A 551 -33.03 -20.93 -6.15
C GLY A 551 -33.50 -19.54 -6.64
N LEU A 552 -33.13 -18.47 -5.91
CA LEU A 552 -33.41 -17.08 -6.26
C LEU A 552 -32.38 -16.55 -7.26
N PRO A 553 -32.72 -15.56 -8.11
CA PRO A 553 -31.72 -14.80 -8.87
C PRO A 553 -30.66 -14.24 -7.92
N THR A 554 -29.38 -14.37 -8.31
CA THR A 554 -28.28 -13.96 -7.44
C THR A 554 -27.40 -12.95 -8.17
N THR A 555 -27.23 -11.76 -7.59
CA THR A 555 -26.20 -10.79 -7.97
C THR A 555 -25.02 -10.95 -7.04
N THR A 556 -23.84 -11.20 -7.60
CA THR A 556 -22.62 -11.45 -6.83
C THR A 556 -21.67 -10.27 -6.93
N LEU A 557 -21.21 -9.79 -5.78
CA LEU A 557 -20.14 -8.79 -5.65
C LEU A 557 -18.85 -9.52 -5.24
N LEU A 558 -17.76 -9.20 -5.91
CA LEU A 558 -16.43 -9.74 -5.62
C LEU A 558 -15.53 -8.62 -5.08
N VAL A 559 -15.18 -8.72 -3.81
CA VAL A 559 -14.29 -7.77 -3.11
C VAL A 559 -12.92 -8.44 -2.95
N CYS A 560 -12.04 -8.26 -3.95
CA CYS A 560 -10.82 -9.03 -4.08
C CYS A 560 -9.67 -8.17 -4.59
N GLY A 561 -8.44 -8.46 -4.15
CA GLY A 561 -7.24 -7.75 -4.61
C GLY A 561 -6.76 -8.15 -6.02
N ARG A 562 -7.44 -9.06 -6.68
CA ARG A 562 -7.07 -9.64 -7.99
C ARG A 562 -8.24 -10.23 -8.73
N ASN A 563 -8.03 -10.66 -9.98
CA ASN A 563 -9.00 -11.44 -10.73
C ASN A 563 -9.02 -12.89 -10.22
N VAL A 564 -10.01 -13.22 -9.38
CA VAL A 564 -10.17 -14.55 -8.78
C VAL A 564 -10.92 -15.50 -9.71
N LEU A 565 -10.64 -16.81 -9.62
CA LEU A 565 -11.29 -17.82 -10.44
C LEU A 565 -12.71 -18.10 -9.94
N ILE A 566 -13.70 -17.91 -10.84
CA ILE A 566 -15.14 -18.07 -10.58
C ILE A 566 -15.85 -18.97 -11.58
N GLU A 567 -15.11 -19.65 -12.48
CA GLU A 567 -15.67 -20.46 -13.58
C GLU A 567 -16.71 -21.48 -13.09
N ASP A 568 -16.47 -22.12 -11.95
CA ASP A 568 -17.37 -23.13 -11.39
C ASP A 568 -18.73 -22.55 -10.94
N TYR A 569 -18.81 -21.24 -10.71
CA TYR A 569 -19.97 -20.59 -10.08
C TYR A 569 -20.72 -19.62 -10.99
N ILE A 570 -20.03 -18.92 -11.90
CA ILE A 570 -20.56 -17.78 -12.67
C ILE A 570 -21.83 -18.12 -13.46
N ASN A 571 -21.98 -19.37 -13.91
CA ASN A 571 -23.15 -19.82 -14.66
C ASN A 571 -24.42 -19.87 -13.80
N ASN A 572 -24.29 -19.96 -12.48
CA ASN A 572 -25.38 -20.04 -11.52
C ASN A 572 -25.82 -18.66 -11.00
N TRP A 573 -25.02 -17.63 -11.22
CA TRP A 573 -25.31 -16.25 -10.83
C TRP A 573 -25.98 -15.50 -11.96
N ASP A 574 -26.94 -14.60 -11.64
CA ASP A 574 -27.62 -13.76 -12.61
C ASP A 574 -26.70 -12.64 -13.10
N SER A 575 -26.09 -11.91 -12.15
CA SER A 575 -25.13 -10.84 -12.42
C SER A 575 -23.89 -11.00 -11.56
N VAL A 576 -22.75 -10.50 -12.05
CA VAL A 576 -21.47 -10.52 -11.32
C VAL A 576 -20.75 -9.18 -11.53
N ILE A 577 -20.36 -8.54 -10.44
CA ILE A 577 -19.63 -7.30 -10.41
C ILE A 577 -18.30 -7.52 -9.66
N MET A 578 -17.18 -7.25 -10.30
CA MET A 578 -15.88 -7.16 -9.64
C MET A 578 -15.73 -5.74 -9.05
N CYS A 579 -15.69 -5.64 -7.73
CA CYS A 579 -15.57 -4.39 -7.00
C CYS A 579 -14.12 -4.05 -6.65
N TYR A 580 -13.22 -5.02 -6.73
CA TYR A 580 -11.85 -4.94 -6.23
C TYR A 580 -11.78 -4.47 -4.77
N LEU A 581 -10.94 -3.48 -4.46
CA LEU A 581 -10.74 -2.92 -3.12
C LEU A 581 -11.11 -1.43 -3.10
N PRO A 582 -12.42 -1.13 -2.94
CA PRO A 582 -12.98 0.21 -3.20
C PRO A 582 -12.76 1.23 -2.07
N GLY A 583 -12.17 0.83 -0.93
CA GLY A 583 -11.88 1.74 0.19
C GLY A 583 -13.09 2.09 1.07
N THR A 584 -12.93 3.15 1.89
CA THR A 584 -13.94 3.55 2.91
C THR A 584 -15.29 3.98 2.32
N GLU A 585 -15.31 4.48 1.09
CA GLU A 585 -16.55 4.88 0.40
C GLU A 585 -17.12 3.75 -0.48
N GLY A 586 -16.53 2.55 -0.40
CA GLY A 586 -16.88 1.41 -1.23
C GLY A 586 -18.30 0.92 -1.01
N GLY A 587 -18.77 0.88 0.24
CA GLY A 587 -20.16 0.50 0.56
C GLY A 587 -21.18 1.44 -0.09
N HIS A 588 -20.97 2.75 0.04
CA HIS A 588 -21.80 3.78 -0.58
C HIS A 588 -21.79 3.70 -2.12
N ALA A 589 -20.61 3.51 -2.72
CA ALA A 589 -20.48 3.38 -4.17
C ALA A 589 -21.22 2.13 -4.71
N ILE A 590 -21.14 1.01 -3.98
CA ILE A 590 -21.90 -0.21 -4.29
C ILE A 590 -23.40 0.05 -4.22
N ALA A 591 -23.89 0.74 -3.20
CA ALA A 591 -25.30 1.09 -3.07
C ALA A 591 -25.75 1.96 -4.26
N ASP A 592 -24.97 2.99 -4.65
CA ASP A 592 -25.29 3.85 -5.80
C ASP A 592 -25.43 3.05 -7.10
N VAL A 593 -24.51 2.12 -7.35
CA VAL A 593 -24.54 1.29 -8.56
C VAL A 593 -25.74 0.34 -8.53
N LEU A 594 -26.00 -0.32 -7.40
CA LEU A 594 -27.09 -1.29 -7.27
C LEU A 594 -28.47 -0.62 -7.35
N PHE A 595 -28.61 0.63 -6.92
CA PHE A 595 -29.85 1.40 -7.06
C PHE A 595 -29.93 2.23 -8.35
N GLY A 596 -28.89 2.17 -9.20
CA GLY A 596 -28.86 2.81 -10.52
C GLY A 596 -28.65 4.33 -10.47
N GLU A 597 -28.08 4.86 -9.39
CA GLU A 597 -27.68 6.27 -9.26
C GLU A 597 -26.35 6.56 -9.93
N GLN A 598 -25.48 5.55 -10.00
CA GLN A 598 -24.20 5.58 -10.72
C GLN A 598 -24.12 4.43 -11.73
N GLU A 599 -23.42 4.65 -12.84
CA GLU A 599 -23.16 3.61 -13.83
C GLU A 599 -21.98 2.73 -13.40
N CYS A 600 -22.08 1.42 -13.61
CA CYS A 600 -21.01 0.46 -13.44
C CYS A 600 -20.18 0.43 -14.74
N GLY A 601 -19.18 1.31 -14.84
CA GLY A 601 -18.45 1.61 -16.10
C GLY A 601 -17.06 1.04 -16.21
N GLY A 602 -16.55 0.38 -15.17
CA GLY A 602 -15.19 -0.14 -15.11
C GLY A 602 -14.87 -1.18 -16.17
N THR A 603 -13.59 -1.28 -16.52
CA THR A 603 -13.04 -2.28 -17.44
C THR A 603 -11.89 -3.01 -16.80
N LEU A 604 -11.66 -4.27 -17.18
CA LEU A 604 -10.58 -5.07 -16.62
C LEU A 604 -9.23 -4.33 -16.73
N PRO A 605 -8.53 -4.09 -15.61
CA PRO A 605 -7.18 -3.52 -15.63
C PRO A 605 -6.12 -4.57 -15.93
N MET A 606 -6.49 -5.85 -15.81
CA MET A 606 -5.62 -7.02 -16.03
C MET A 606 -6.41 -8.12 -16.71
N PRO A 607 -5.73 -9.03 -17.45
CA PRO A 607 -6.40 -10.17 -18.07
C PRO A 607 -7.13 -11.03 -17.04
N TYR A 608 -8.29 -11.57 -17.42
CA TYR A 608 -9.07 -12.48 -16.59
C TYR A 608 -8.91 -13.92 -17.12
N TYR A 609 -8.63 -14.85 -16.22
CA TYR A 609 -8.41 -16.26 -16.53
C TYR A 609 -9.51 -17.13 -15.90
N THR A 610 -9.80 -18.29 -16.50
CA THR A 610 -10.72 -19.29 -15.93
C THR A 610 -9.98 -20.42 -15.21
N SER A 611 -8.68 -20.52 -15.38
CA SER A 611 -7.83 -21.48 -14.66
C SER A 611 -6.37 -21.01 -14.57
N VAL A 612 -5.63 -21.59 -13.62
CA VAL A 612 -4.18 -21.34 -13.46
C VAL A 612 -3.39 -21.84 -14.68
N GLU A 613 -3.88 -22.90 -15.38
CA GLU A 613 -3.26 -23.38 -16.60
C GLU A 613 -3.34 -22.35 -17.75
N GLN A 614 -4.46 -21.64 -17.87
CA GLN A 614 -4.58 -20.53 -18.84
C GLN A 614 -3.61 -19.39 -18.53
N LEU A 615 -3.48 -19.03 -17.25
CA LEU A 615 -2.49 -18.05 -16.82
C LEU A 615 -1.08 -18.45 -17.28
N ALA A 616 -0.68 -19.69 -17.05
CA ALA A 616 0.63 -20.20 -17.45
C ALA A 616 0.86 -20.21 -18.97
N LEU A 617 -0.21 -20.26 -19.78
CA LEU A 617 -0.17 -20.24 -21.23
C LEU A 617 -0.31 -18.83 -21.82
N GLY A 618 -0.68 -17.85 -21.01
CA GLY A 618 -1.05 -16.49 -21.46
C GLY A 618 -2.35 -16.47 -22.28
N GLU A 619 -3.25 -17.44 -22.07
CA GLU A 619 -4.53 -17.57 -22.78
C GLU A 619 -5.67 -17.07 -21.88
N CYS A 620 -5.93 -15.75 -21.86
CA CYS A 620 -6.99 -15.19 -21.02
C CYS A 620 -8.40 -15.47 -21.56
N TRP A 621 -9.38 -15.48 -20.65
CA TRP A 621 -10.80 -15.50 -20.97
C TRP A 621 -11.24 -14.13 -21.51
N HIS A 622 -10.84 -13.07 -20.82
CA HIS A 622 -11.05 -11.67 -21.22
C HIS A 622 -9.76 -10.88 -21.03
N ASP A 623 -9.48 -10.00 -21.97
CA ASP A 623 -8.28 -9.18 -21.97
C ASP A 623 -8.47 -7.83 -21.25
N VAL A 624 -7.38 -7.10 -21.03
CA VAL A 624 -7.41 -5.74 -20.53
C VAL A 624 -8.38 -4.87 -21.33
N GLY A 625 -9.15 -4.03 -20.63
CA GLY A 625 -10.13 -3.15 -21.26
C GLY A 625 -11.50 -3.77 -21.51
N TRP A 626 -11.70 -5.07 -21.27
CA TRP A 626 -12.99 -5.72 -21.43
C TRP A 626 -13.95 -5.45 -20.26
N SER A 627 -15.26 -5.41 -20.58
CA SER A 627 -16.38 -5.40 -19.63
C SER A 627 -17.62 -6.01 -20.28
N ALA A 628 -18.46 -6.71 -19.51
CA ALA A 628 -19.72 -7.28 -20.02
C ALA A 628 -20.79 -6.22 -20.32
N ALA A 629 -20.59 -4.98 -19.92
CA ALA A 629 -21.50 -3.87 -20.20
C ALA A 629 -21.21 -3.14 -21.54
N GLN A 630 -20.13 -3.49 -22.24
CA GLN A 630 -19.71 -2.88 -23.50
C GLN A 630 -20.29 -3.57 -24.73
#